data_bb3852704887eaa0332da34837b91797
#
_entry.id   bb3852704887eaa0332da34837b91797
#
_cell.length_a   1.000
_cell.length_b   1.000
_cell.length_c   1.000
_cell.angle_alpha   90.00
_cell.angle_beta   90.00
_cell.angle_gamma   90.00
#
_symmetry.space_group_name_H-M   'P 1'
#
loop_
_entity.id
_entity.type
_entity.pdbx_description
1 polymer ?
#
loop_
_entity_poly.entity_id
_entity_poly.type
_entity_poly.pdbx_seq_one_letter_code
_entity_poly.pdbx_strand_id
1 'polypeptide(L)'
;MNQQHVNLAGIGAGPFNLSVAALLQKCRNTRYAFFDKKPEFSWHSGLMLPGAKLQTSWMKDLVTPVDPTSPYSFLKFLVEKRRFYSFINAEQASISRQEFAQYLGWVAQQLPAVQYNAHVREVNYQQGRFWLRFDDRIV
;
A
#
# COMPACT_ATOMS: atom_id res chain seq x y z
N MET A 1 -2.78 -21.30 20.14
CA MET A 1 -2.36 -20.22 19.21
C MET A 1 -3.35 -20.15 18.07
N ASN A 2 -3.93 -18.96 17.81
CA ASN A 2 -4.82 -18.80 16.65
C ASN A 2 -3.99 -18.89 15.38
N GLN A 3 -4.23 -19.92 14.57
CA GLN A 3 -3.64 -20.04 13.23
C GLN A 3 -4.58 -19.37 12.22
N GLN A 4 -4.07 -18.41 11.47
CA GLN A 4 -4.78 -17.80 10.37
C GLN A 4 -4.18 -18.33 9.05
N HIS A 5 -5.02 -18.81 8.12
CA HIS A 5 -4.56 -19.25 6.82
C HIS A 5 -4.90 -18.23 5.74
N VAL A 6 -3.90 -17.83 4.96
CA VAL A 6 -4.05 -16.95 3.79
C VAL A 6 -3.41 -17.58 2.56
N ASN A 7 -3.87 -17.20 1.38
CA ASN A 7 -3.29 -17.65 0.11
C ASN A 7 -2.05 -16.84 -0.26
N LEU A 8 -2.00 -15.58 0.21
CA LEU A 8 -0.89 -14.68 -0.01
C LEU A 8 -0.63 -13.86 1.24
N ALA A 9 0.62 -13.80 1.65
CA ALA A 9 1.08 -12.93 2.73
C ALA A 9 2.16 -11.97 2.20
N GLY A 10 2.07 -10.69 2.57
CA GLY A 10 3.10 -9.70 2.29
C GLY A 10 3.73 -9.15 3.57
N ILE A 11 5.02 -8.91 3.54
CA ILE A 11 5.76 -8.30 4.66
C ILE A 11 6.15 -6.88 4.28
N GLY A 12 5.71 -5.92 5.09
CA GLY A 12 5.82 -4.48 4.86
C GLY A 12 4.61 -3.90 4.13
N ALA A 13 4.25 -2.65 4.45
CA ALA A 13 3.18 -1.89 3.82
C ALA A 13 3.75 -0.75 2.94
N GLY A 14 4.77 -1.07 2.15
CA GLY A 14 5.32 -0.14 1.16
C GLY A 14 4.47 -0.06 -0.11
N PRO A 15 4.83 0.82 -1.09
CA PRO A 15 4.05 1.04 -2.30
C PRO A 15 3.72 -0.24 -3.08
N PHE A 16 4.68 -1.16 -3.21
CA PHE A 16 4.46 -2.41 -3.95
C PHE A 16 3.40 -3.30 -3.29
N ASN A 17 3.48 -3.51 -1.99
CA ASN A 17 2.50 -4.30 -1.27
C ASN A 17 1.14 -3.60 -1.18
N LEU A 18 1.09 -2.27 -1.08
CA LEU A 18 -0.16 -1.51 -1.17
C LEU A 18 -0.80 -1.65 -2.56
N SER A 19 -0.01 -1.63 -3.63
CA SER A 19 -0.50 -1.88 -4.99
C SER A 19 -1.15 -3.26 -5.10
N VAL A 20 -0.45 -4.30 -4.66
CA VAL A 20 -0.99 -5.68 -4.67
C VAL A 20 -2.25 -5.76 -3.82
N ALA A 21 -2.26 -5.21 -2.60
CA ALA A 21 -3.42 -5.22 -1.72
C ALA A 21 -4.63 -4.50 -2.33
N ALA A 22 -4.42 -3.35 -2.98
CA ALA A 22 -5.48 -2.60 -3.64
C ALA A 22 -6.07 -3.35 -4.85
N LEU A 23 -5.23 -3.96 -5.67
CA LEU A 23 -5.67 -4.74 -6.83
C LEU A 23 -6.40 -6.03 -6.44
N LEU A 24 -5.98 -6.67 -5.36
CA LEU A 24 -6.61 -7.89 -4.83
C LEU A 24 -8.01 -7.66 -4.24
N GLN A 25 -8.41 -6.40 -3.97
CA GLN A 25 -9.78 -6.10 -3.49
C GLN A 25 -10.88 -6.64 -4.44
N LYS A 26 -10.58 -6.79 -5.72
CA LYS A 26 -11.50 -7.39 -6.71
C LYS A 26 -11.51 -8.93 -6.69
N CYS A 27 -10.56 -9.57 -6.02
CA CYS A 27 -10.40 -11.04 -6.00
C CYS A 27 -11.18 -11.65 -4.83
N ARG A 28 -12.45 -12.01 -5.05
CA ARG A 28 -13.37 -12.49 -4.00
C ARG A 28 -12.95 -13.82 -3.34
N ASN A 29 -12.19 -14.66 -4.03
CA ASN A 29 -11.87 -16.02 -3.57
C ASN A 29 -10.44 -16.16 -3.03
N THR A 30 -9.72 -15.05 -2.87
CA THR A 30 -8.34 -15.06 -2.40
C THR A 30 -8.26 -14.40 -1.03
N ARG A 31 -7.83 -15.16 -0.03
CA ARG A 31 -7.52 -14.61 1.29
C ARG A 31 -6.09 -14.12 1.29
N TYR A 32 -5.87 -12.89 1.70
CA TYR A 32 -4.54 -12.28 1.74
C TYR A 32 -4.40 -11.35 2.95
N ALA A 33 -3.17 -11.16 3.39
CA ALA A 33 -2.85 -10.25 4.47
C ALA A 33 -1.46 -9.65 4.27
N PHE A 34 -1.29 -8.39 4.68
CA PHE A 34 -0.03 -7.67 4.65
C PHE A 34 0.30 -7.19 6.06
N PHE A 35 1.55 -7.37 6.48
CA PHE A 35 1.97 -7.13 7.85
C PHE A 35 3.10 -6.10 7.88
N ASP A 36 2.94 -5.04 8.65
CA ASP A 36 4.00 -4.06 8.87
C ASP A 36 4.27 -3.89 10.37
N LYS A 37 5.55 -3.85 10.73
CA LYS A 37 5.97 -3.64 12.12
C LYS A 37 5.71 -2.23 12.64
N LYS A 38 5.55 -1.26 11.74
CA LYS A 38 5.26 0.12 12.10
C LYS A 38 3.86 0.25 12.72
N PRO A 39 3.65 1.24 13.60
CA PRO A 39 2.35 1.45 14.22
C PRO A 39 1.29 1.97 13.23
N GLU A 40 1.73 2.63 12.16
CA GLU A 40 0.88 3.21 11.13
C GLU A 40 1.63 3.32 9.81
N PHE A 41 0.93 3.69 8.75
CA PHE A 41 1.55 3.94 7.46
C PHE A 41 2.58 5.08 7.55
N SER A 42 3.79 4.80 7.06
CA SER A 42 4.80 5.83 6.80
C SER A 42 5.68 5.41 5.61
N TRP A 43 5.99 6.37 4.74
CA TRP A 43 6.81 6.14 3.56
C TRP A 43 7.99 7.10 3.54
N HIS A 44 9.21 6.56 3.69
CA HIS A 44 10.47 7.31 3.62
C HIS A 44 10.49 8.62 4.44
N SER A 45 9.95 8.60 5.64
CA SER A 45 9.80 9.79 6.50
C SER A 45 11.12 10.56 6.71
N GLY A 46 12.25 9.86 6.75
CA GLY A 46 13.58 10.46 6.85
C GLY A 46 14.14 11.06 5.54
N LEU A 47 13.44 10.89 4.41
CA LEU A 47 13.87 11.34 3.07
C LEU A 47 12.88 12.34 2.43
N MET A 48 12.00 12.95 3.24
CA MET A 48 11.04 13.96 2.79
C MET A 48 11.66 15.35 2.76
N LEU A 49 12.66 15.53 1.90
CA LEU A 49 13.32 16.82 1.71
C LEU A 49 12.34 17.84 1.08
N PRO A 50 12.35 19.11 1.50
CA PRO A 50 11.56 20.17 0.89
C PRO A 50 11.81 20.23 -0.63
N GLY A 51 10.74 20.27 -1.42
CA GLY A 51 10.81 20.36 -2.88
C GLY A 51 11.18 19.07 -3.60
N ALA A 52 11.45 17.96 -2.89
CA ALA A 52 11.73 16.68 -3.53
C ALA A 52 10.51 16.16 -4.30
N LYS A 53 10.72 15.84 -5.59
CA LYS A 53 9.68 15.32 -6.49
C LYS A 53 9.92 13.85 -6.81
N LEU A 54 8.87 13.18 -7.30
CA LEU A 54 9.01 11.86 -7.91
C LEU A 54 9.76 11.99 -9.23
N GLN A 55 10.57 10.97 -9.53
CA GLN A 55 11.26 10.86 -10.82
C GLN A 55 10.34 10.30 -11.92
N THR A 56 9.16 9.78 -11.55
CA THR A 56 8.19 9.18 -12.45
C THR A 56 6.91 10.03 -12.51
N SER A 57 6.17 9.88 -13.61
CA SER A 57 4.84 10.48 -13.73
C SER A 57 3.90 10.00 -12.62
N TRP A 58 3.02 10.87 -12.14
CA TRP A 58 1.94 10.56 -11.22
C TRP A 58 0.95 9.51 -11.76
N MET A 59 0.89 9.33 -13.10
CA MET A 59 0.09 8.27 -13.74
C MET A 59 0.61 6.86 -13.43
N LYS A 60 1.84 6.73 -12.96
CA LYS A 60 2.42 5.48 -12.45
C LYS A 60 2.12 5.33 -10.96
N ASP A 61 0.86 5.53 -10.61
CA ASP A 61 0.35 5.29 -9.27
C ASP A 61 0.27 3.79 -8.92
N LEU A 62 -0.37 3.44 -7.80
CA LEU A 62 -0.42 2.06 -7.33
C LEU A 62 -1.22 1.10 -8.24
N VAL A 63 -2.17 1.60 -9.01
CA VAL A 63 -3.19 0.75 -9.65
C VAL A 63 -3.49 1.10 -11.10
N THR A 64 -3.39 2.36 -11.51
CA THR A 64 -3.83 2.84 -12.83
C THR A 64 -3.18 2.10 -14.01
N PRO A 65 -1.89 1.73 -13.98
CA PRO A 65 -1.28 0.97 -15.08
C PRO A 65 -1.88 -0.42 -15.31
N VAL A 66 -2.53 -1.00 -14.28
CA VAL A 66 -3.15 -2.33 -14.33
C VAL A 66 -4.67 -2.22 -14.42
N ASP A 67 -5.26 -1.32 -13.63
CA ASP A 67 -6.70 -1.10 -13.54
C ASP A 67 -7.01 0.39 -13.44
N PRO A 68 -7.20 1.07 -14.58
CA PRO A 68 -7.49 2.51 -14.60
C PRO A 68 -8.85 2.87 -13.99
N THR A 69 -9.72 1.89 -13.74
CA THR A 69 -11.02 2.09 -13.10
C THR A 69 -11.00 1.88 -11.58
N SER A 70 -9.84 1.59 -11.03
CA SER A 70 -9.69 1.31 -9.60
C SER A 70 -10.07 2.52 -8.73
N PRO A 71 -10.81 2.29 -7.63
CA PRO A 71 -11.14 3.34 -6.67
C PRO A 71 -9.93 3.82 -5.86
N TYR A 72 -8.76 3.20 -6.05
CA TYR A 72 -7.51 3.54 -5.37
C TYR A 72 -6.54 4.32 -6.23
N SER A 73 -6.97 4.87 -7.39
CA SER A 73 -6.14 5.68 -8.28
C SER A 73 -5.78 7.04 -7.66
N PHE A 74 -4.66 7.61 -8.11
CA PHE A 74 -4.26 8.95 -7.72
C PHE A 74 -5.29 10.01 -8.14
N LEU A 75 -5.93 9.84 -9.30
CA LEU A 75 -7.01 10.73 -9.73
C LEU A 75 -8.21 10.67 -8.79
N LYS A 76 -8.59 9.47 -8.32
CA LYS A 76 -9.67 9.31 -7.33
C LYS A 76 -9.33 10.03 -6.02
N PHE A 77 -8.09 9.89 -5.55
CA PHE A 77 -7.59 10.64 -4.39
C PHE A 77 -7.76 12.16 -4.56
N LEU A 78 -7.36 12.71 -5.71
CA LEU A 78 -7.50 14.15 -6.01
C LEU A 78 -8.96 14.60 -6.00
N VAL A 79 -9.86 13.81 -6.57
CA VAL A 79 -11.31 14.09 -6.56
C VAL A 79 -11.83 14.14 -5.13
N GLU A 80 -11.53 13.16 -4.29
CA GLU A 80 -11.98 13.13 -2.89
C GLU A 80 -11.39 14.26 -2.05
N LYS A 81 -10.16 14.67 -2.34
CA LYS A 81 -9.52 15.83 -1.69
C LYS A 81 -9.95 17.17 -2.30
N ARG A 82 -10.87 17.18 -3.27
CA ARG A 82 -11.35 18.39 -4.00
C ARG A 82 -10.23 19.18 -4.67
N ARG A 83 -9.19 18.48 -5.14
CA ARG A 83 -7.97 19.08 -5.72
C ARG A 83 -7.81 18.76 -7.20
N PHE A 84 -8.74 18.06 -7.83
CA PHE A 84 -8.63 17.57 -9.19
C PHE A 84 -8.36 18.71 -10.19
N TYR A 85 -9.21 19.73 -10.24
CA TYR A 85 -9.06 20.83 -11.21
C TYR A 85 -7.81 21.67 -10.97
N SER A 86 -7.48 22.00 -9.72
CA SER A 86 -6.25 22.75 -9.42
C SER A 86 -5.00 21.96 -9.79
N PHE A 87 -5.02 20.65 -9.66
CA PHE A 87 -3.92 19.78 -10.06
C PHE A 87 -3.75 19.73 -11.59
N ILE A 88 -4.84 19.50 -12.34
CA ILE A 88 -4.81 19.42 -13.81
C ILE A 88 -4.40 20.75 -14.40
N ASN A 89 -4.93 21.87 -13.92
CA ASN A 89 -4.60 23.22 -14.40
C ASN A 89 -3.14 23.62 -14.11
N ALA A 90 -2.48 23.00 -13.15
CA ALA A 90 -1.07 23.22 -12.87
C ALA A 90 -0.12 22.51 -13.85
N GLU A 91 -0.63 21.64 -14.73
CA GLU A 91 0.10 20.93 -15.79
C GLU A 91 1.39 20.22 -15.29
N GLN A 92 1.36 19.69 -14.09
CA GLN A 92 2.53 19.06 -13.48
C GLN A 92 2.73 17.63 -14.01
N ALA A 93 3.88 17.38 -14.63
CA ALA A 93 4.28 16.04 -15.08
C ALA A 93 4.66 15.13 -13.91
N SER A 94 5.20 15.69 -12.83
CA SER A 94 5.61 14.96 -11.61
C SER A 94 5.09 15.68 -10.36
N ILE A 95 4.83 14.92 -9.32
CA ILE A 95 4.32 15.42 -8.04
C ILE A 95 5.41 15.39 -6.95
N SER A 96 5.20 16.13 -5.88
CA SER A 96 6.08 16.08 -4.72
C SER A 96 6.03 14.68 -4.06
N ARG A 97 7.14 14.29 -3.45
CA ARG A 97 7.19 13.07 -2.64
C ARG A 97 6.19 13.12 -1.48
N GLN A 98 5.99 14.29 -0.91
CA GLN A 98 5.01 14.51 0.16
C GLN A 98 3.58 14.24 -0.31
N GLU A 99 3.19 14.74 -1.49
CA GLU A 99 1.86 14.49 -2.05
C GLU A 99 1.65 13.01 -2.37
N PHE A 100 2.67 12.35 -2.91
CA PHE A 100 2.60 10.91 -3.15
C PHE A 100 2.47 10.12 -1.83
N ALA A 101 3.19 10.51 -0.78
CA ALA A 101 3.05 9.90 0.55
C ALA A 101 1.63 10.08 1.13
N GLN A 102 1.00 11.24 0.94
CA GLN A 102 -0.40 11.47 1.32
C GLN A 102 -1.36 10.54 0.56
N TYR A 103 -1.14 10.38 -0.74
CA TYR A 103 -1.90 9.42 -1.54
C TYR A 103 -1.73 7.99 -1.04
N LEU A 104 -0.50 7.54 -0.83
CA LEU A 104 -0.21 6.20 -0.30
C LEU A 104 -0.89 5.97 1.06
N GLY A 105 -0.84 6.95 1.96
CA GLY A 105 -1.49 6.90 3.26
C GLY A 105 -3.02 6.83 3.15
N TRP A 106 -3.61 7.57 2.20
CA TRP A 106 -5.03 7.52 1.91
C TRP A 106 -5.47 6.14 1.39
N VAL A 107 -4.68 5.50 0.53
CA VAL A 107 -4.94 4.13 0.08
C VAL A 107 -4.79 3.15 1.25
N ALA A 108 -3.70 3.25 2.01
CA ALA A 108 -3.41 2.34 3.13
C ALA A 108 -4.54 2.29 4.17
N GLN A 109 -5.17 3.43 4.46
CA GLN A 109 -6.30 3.52 5.41
C GLN A 109 -7.57 2.79 4.94
N GLN A 110 -7.69 2.50 3.65
CA GLN A 110 -8.86 1.85 3.06
C GLN A 110 -8.66 0.35 2.83
N LEU A 111 -7.48 -0.19 3.13
CA LEU A 111 -7.12 -1.59 2.88
C LEU A 111 -7.14 -2.41 4.18
N PRO A 112 -8.25 -3.10 4.50
CA PRO A 112 -8.40 -3.84 5.76
C PRO A 112 -7.43 -5.04 5.88
N ALA A 113 -6.89 -5.51 4.76
CA ALA A 113 -5.91 -6.59 4.74
C ALA A 113 -4.51 -6.15 5.18
N VAL A 114 -4.26 -4.85 5.34
CA VAL A 114 -2.99 -4.31 5.82
C VAL A 114 -3.04 -4.15 7.34
N GLN A 115 -2.18 -4.87 8.04
CA GLN A 115 -2.11 -4.90 9.50
C GLN A 115 -0.82 -4.23 9.98
N TYR A 116 -0.98 -3.20 10.79
CA TYR A 116 0.12 -2.49 11.46
C TYR A 116 0.40 -3.08 12.86
N ASN A 117 1.50 -2.70 13.48
CA ASN A 117 1.98 -3.31 14.73
C ASN A 117 2.15 -4.85 14.62
N ALA A 118 2.39 -5.35 13.42
CA ALA A 118 2.47 -6.77 13.10
C ALA A 118 3.88 -7.12 12.64
N HIS A 119 4.78 -7.32 13.59
CA HIS A 119 6.18 -7.63 13.32
C HIS A 119 6.36 -9.12 13.03
N VAL A 120 6.58 -9.48 11.78
CA VAL A 120 7.00 -10.82 11.40
C VAL A 120 8.44 -11.04 11.89
N ARG A 121 8.61 -11.97 12.84
CA ARG A 121 9.90 -12.29 13.45
C ARG A 121 10.67 -13.33 12.65
N GLU A 122 9.96 -14.26 12.04
CA GLU A 122 10.56 -15.37 11.33
C GLU A 122 9.65 -15.87 10.22
N VAL A 123 10.25 -16.33 9.13
CA VAL A 123 9.56 -16.98 8.02
C VAL A 123 10.20 -18.35 7.82
N ASN A 124 9.41 -19.40 7.95
CA ASN A 124 9.83 -20.77 7.72
C ASN A 124 9.04 -21.40 6.58
N TYR A 125 9.69 -22.26 5.81
CA TYR A 125 9.04 -23.06 4.77
C TYR A 125 9.06 -24.53 5.16
N GLN A 126 7.87 -25.11 5.38
CA GLN A 126 7.72 -26.51 5.76
C GLN A 126 6.47 -27.09 5.10
N GLN A 127 6.57 -28.31 4.60
CA GLN A 127 5.46 -29.08 4.03
C GLN A 127 4.68 -28.32 2.92
N GLY A 128 5.41 -27.58 2.05
CA GLY A 128 4.79 -26.82 0.95
C GLY A 128 4.12 -25.51 1.34
N ARG A 129 4.32 -25.05 2.58
CA ARG A 129 3.73 -23.80 3.09
C ARG A 129 4.77 -22.90 3.74
N PHE A 130 4.52 -21.60 3.70
CA PHE A 130 5.24 -20.62 4.49
C PHE A 130 4.53 -20.42 5.83
N TRP A 131 5.32 -20.31 6.88
CA TRP A 131 4.88 -20.06 8.25
C TRP A 131 5.49 -18.74 8.70
N LEU A 132 4.63 -17.75 8.99
CA LEU A 132 5.06 -16.45 9.51
C LEU A 132 4.83 -16.45 11.02
N ARG A 133 5.92 -16.30 11.77
CA ARG A 133 5.86 -16.22 13.24
C ARG A 133 5.88 -14.76 13.68
N PHE A 134 4.95 -14.43 14.53
CA PHE A 134 4.83 -13.17 15.27
C PHE A 134 5.13 -13.42 16.74
N ASP A 135 5.05 -12.40 17.59
CA ASP A 135 5.24 -12.56 19.03
C ASP A 135 4.08 -13.33 19.69
N ASP A 136 2.88 -13.18 19.16
CA ASP A 136 1.61 -13.67 19.74
C ASP A 136 0.87 -14.71 18.86
N ARG A 137 1.27 -14.93 17.62
CA ARG A 137 0.56 -15.81 16.66
C ARG A 137 1.46 -16.36 15.56
N ILE A 138 0.87 -17.32 14.81
CA ILE A 138 1.44 -17.88 13.56
C ILE A 138 0.39 -17.76 12.44
N VAL A 139 0.84 -17.36 11.23
CA VAL A 139 0.03 -17.23 10.02
C VAL A 139 0.58 -18.14 8.92
#